data_24a011dc974bfd4ae2a6d07ca7a403b0
#
_entry.id   24a011dc974bfd4ae2a6d07ca7a403b0
#
_cell.length_a   1.000
_cell.length_b   1.000
_cell.length_c   1.000
_cell.angle_alpha   90.00
_cell.angle_beta   90.00
_cell.angle_gamma   90.00
#
_symmetry.space_group_name_H-M   'P 1'
#
loop_
_entity.id
_entity.type
_entity.pdbx_description
1 polymer ?
#
loop_
_entity_poly.entity_id
_entity_poly.type
_entity_poly.pdbx_seq_one_letter_code
_entity_poly.pdbx_strand_id
1 'polypeptide(L)'
;MMDDIQRLAGQVSAVPSQDGIVRSYKPVRYDMGGFDESVHPEVQAMHREVQWFINDVVNKVRPRRWLSLLGASGVGKTHLAEAARDALTEVRPTLPIQFWKWQKVVSMLRSGDWAFIEYLVKEVYVLILDDIGAENSSPAILSALNRVVDGRLGKWTMLTSNLLPKHIGEQLDARIASRLYRGNNVVCQVKDAPDYCFERYMRREERR
;
A
#
# COMPACT_ATOMS: atom_id res chain seq x y z
N MET A 1 -18.07 38.57 3.36
CA MET A 1 -17.34 37.49 4.05
C MET A 1 -17.93 36.08 3.83
N MET A 2 -19.17 35.94 3.35
CA MET A 2 -19.72 34.64 2.89
C MET A 2 -19.49 34.37 1.40
N ASP A 3 -19.31 35.41 0.59
CA ASP A 3 -19.11 35.27 -0.87
C ASP A 3 -17.69 34.89 -1.29
N ASP A 4 -16.70 35.11 -0.45
CA ASP A 4 -15.31 34.75 -0.77
C ASP A 4 -15.01 33.23 -0.58
N ILE A 5 -15.79 32.55 0.27
CA ILE A 5 -15.65 31.09 0.46
C ILE A 5 -16.26 30.33 -0.74
N GLN A 6 -17.30 30.88 -1.38
CA GLN A 6 -17.90 30.27 -2.58
C GLN A 6 -17.06 30.50 -3.85
N ARG A 7 -16.26 31.57 -3.92
CA ARG A 7 -15.36 31.84 -5.07
C ARG A 7 -14.11 30.96 -5.06
N LEU A 8 -13.66 30.48 -3.91
CA LEU A 8 -12.53 29.54 -3.80
C LEU A 8 -12.94 28.07 -4.05
N ALA A 9 -14.22 27.75 -4.05
CA ALA A 9 -14.74 26.42 -4.40
C ALA A 9 -14.85 26.17 -5.92
N GLY A 10 -14.63 27.18 -6.74
CA GLY A 10 -14.76 27.10 -8.20
C GLY A 10 -13.42 27.04 -8.89
N GLN A 11 -12.83 25.88 -9.03
CA GLN A 11 -11.90 25.34 -10.05
C GLN A 11 -10.99 24.23 -9.49
N VAL A 12 -11.59 23.24 -8.84
CA VAL A 12 -10.88 21.96 -8.67
C VAL A 12 -11.18 21.16 -9.95
N SER A 13 -10.30 21.23 -10.94
CA SER A 13 -10.34 20.30 -12.06
C SER A 13 -10.24 18.89 -11.47
N ALA A 14 -11.32 18.10 -11.59
CA ALA A 14 -11.29 16.70 -11.22
C ALA A 14 -10.19 16.02 -12.07
N VAL A 15 -9.10 15.61 -11.43
CA VAL A 15 -8.04 14.86 -12.10
C VAL A 15 -8.51 13.41 -12.16
N PRO A 16 -8.85 12.87 -13.34
CA PRO A 16 -9.21 11.47 -13.44
C PRO A 16 -7.98 10.62 -13.08
N SER A 17 -8.11 9.84 -12.02
CA SER A 17 -7.12 8.83 -11.66
C SER A 17 -7.46 7.51 -12.37
N GLN A 18 -6.47 6.65 -12.56
CA GLN A 18 -6.66 5.33 -13.20
C GLN A 18 -7.60 4.41 -12.42
N ASP A 19 -7.86 4.72 -11.15
CA ASP A 19 -8.79 4.00 -10.27
C ASP A 19 -10.25 4.45 -10.39
N GLY A 20 -10.56 5.42 -11.25
CA GLY A 20 -11.91 5.95 -11.45
C GLY A 20 -12.46 6.75 -10.25
N ILE A 21 -11.64 7.05 -9.24
CA ILE A 21 -12.06 7.83 -8.07
C ILE A 21 -12.01 9.31 -8.40
N VAL A 22 -13.13 10.02 -8.24
CA VAL A 22 -13.20 11.49 -8.35
C VAL A 22 -12.72 12.10 -7.02
N ARG A 23 -11.63 12.88 -7.06
CA ARG A 23 -11.06 13.54 -5.90
C ARG A 23 -11.37 15.03 -5.93
N SER A 24 -11.88 15.56 -4.84
CA SER A 24 -12.23 16.96 -4.65
C SER A 24 -11.13 17.80 -3.97
N TYR A 25 -9.89 17.29 -3.95
CA TYR A 25 -8.75 17.96 -3.33
C TYR A 25 -7.56 18.06 -4.28
N LYS A 26 -6.68 19.04 -4.05
CA LYS A 26 -5.41 19.14 -4.77
C LYS A 26 -4.40 18.17 -4.12
N PRO A 27 -3.80 17.23 -4.87
CA PRO A 27 -2.84 16.30 -4.31
C PRO A 27 -1.57 17.01 -3.83
N VAL A 28 -1.06 16.59 -2.69
CA VAL A 28 0.24 16.97 -2.14
C VAL A 28 1.24 15.89 -2.52
N ARG A 29 2.46 16.27 -2.89
CA ARG A 29 3.56 15.35 -3.12
C ARG A 29 4.33 15.15 -1.82
N TYR A 30 4.39 13.91 -1.35
CA TYR A 30 5.15 13.54 -0.16
C TYR A 30 6.55 13.07 -0.53
N ASP A 31 7.53 13.31 0.34
CA ASP A 31 8.87 12.77 0.19
C ASP A 31 8.85 11.24 0.37
N MET A 32 9.53 10.53 -0.52
CA MET A 32 9.66 9.06 -0.51
C MET A 32 11.10 8.63 -0.25
N GLY A 33 11.84 9.38 0.58
CA GLY A 33 13.19 9.00 0.99
C GLY A 33 14.20 8.92 -0.17
N GLY A 34 14.08 9.83 -1.15
CA GLY A 34 14.95 9.86 -2.32
C GLY A 34 14.68 8.72 -3.31
N PHE A 35 13.48 8.19 -3.34
CA PHE A 35 13.05 7.19 -4.32
C PHE A 35 13.07 7.79 -5.74
N ASP A 36 13.85 7.16 -6.64
CA ASP A 36 13.93 7.59 -8.04
C ASP A 36 12.86 6.86 -8.87
N GLU A 37 11.74 7.53 -9.10
CA GLU A 37 10.63 7.00 -9.89
C GLU A 37 10.92 6.89 -11.39
N SER A 38 12.01 7.49 -11.87
CA SER A 38 12.35 7.54 -13.30
C SER A 38 12.96 6.25 -13.84
N VAL A 39 13.25 5.29 -12.96
CA VAL A 39 13.91 4.03 -13.32
C VAL A 39 13.11 3.22 -14.33
N HIS A 40 11.78 3.13 -14.14
CA HIS A 40 10.91 2.36 -15.02
C HIS A 40 9.45 2.88 -14.95
N PRO A 41 8.66 2.84 -16.04
CA PRO A 41 7.27 3.31 -16.05
C PRO A 41 6.37 2.62 -15.01
N GLU A 42 6.55 1.31 -14.77
CA GLU A 42 5.79 0.58 -13.74
C GLU A 42 6.16 1.05 -12.33
N VAL A 43 7.45 1.38 -12.09
CA VAL A 43 7.93 1.92 -10.82
C VAL A 43 7.36 3.32 -10.59
N GLN A 44 7.30 4.15 -11.65
CA GLN A 44 6.65 5.46 -11.61
C GLN A 44 5.15 5.34 -11.30
N ALA A 45 4.46 4.37 -11.93
CA ALA A 45 3.05 4.12 -11.67
C ALA A 45 2.83 3.68 -10.21
N MET A 46 3.67 2.78 -9.68
CA MET A 46 3.63 2.33 -8.29
C MET A 46 3.83 3.50 -7.32
N HIS A 47 4.84 4.34 -7.55
CA HIS A 47 5.09 5.55 -6.75
C HIS A 47 3.87 6.48 -6.76
N ARG A 48 3.29 6.75 -7.92
CA ARG A 48 2.09 7.58 -8.06
C ARG A 48 0.89 7.02 -7.27
N GLU A 49 0.65 5.71 -7.30
CA GLU A 49 -0.45 5.09 -6.55
C GLU A 49 -0.23 5.19 -5.03
N VAL A 50 1.02 5.11 -4.56
CA VAL A 50 1.34 5.35 -3.14
C VAL A 50 1.08 6.80 -2.75
N GLN A 51 1.46 7.78 -3.58
CA GLN A 51 1.14 9.19 -3.36
C GLN A 51 -0.38 9.42 -3.27
N TRP A 52 -1.16 8.81 -4.17
CA TRP A 52 -2.62 8.88 -4.11
C TRP A 52 -3.19 8.23 -2.85
N PHE A 53 -2.65 7.08 -2.43
CA PHE A 53 -3.09 6.42 -1.21
C PHE A 53 -2.89 7.31 0.02
N ILE A 54 -1.72 7.95 0.16
CA ILE A 54 -1.43 8.88 1.27
C ILE A 54 -2.41 10.05 1.24
N ASN A 55 -2.59 10.69 0.08
CA ASN A 55 -3.51 11.81 -0.08
C ASN A 55 -4.95 11.42 0.28
N ASP A 56 -5.43 10.26 -0.16
CA ASP A 56 -6.77 9.77 0.14
C ASP A 56 -6.98 9.54 1.64
N VAL A 57 -5.99 8.98 2.33
CA VAL A 57 -6.01 8.79 3.79
C VAL A 57 -6.08 10.15 4.50
N VAL A 58 -5.20 11.08 4.14
CA VAL A 58 -5.12 12.42 4.74
C VAL A 58 -6.40 13.21 4.55
N ASN A 59 -7.00 13.14 3.37
CA ASN A 59 -8.24 13.83 3.02
C ASN A 59 -9.51 13.02 3.37
N LYS A 60 -9.36 11.86 4.05
CA LYS A 60 -10.47 11.02 4.53
C LYS A 60 -11.43 10.59 3.41
N VAL A 61 -10.92 10.34 2.21
CA VAL A 61 -11.71 9.92 1.04
C VAL A 61 -12.54 8.67 1.35
N ARG A 62 -13.72 8.59 0.76
CA ARG A 62 -14.64 7.46 0.91
C ARG A 62 -15.06 6.92 -0.46
N PRO A 63 -15.25 5.62 -0.60
CA PRO A 63 -14.96 4.58 0.39
C PRO A 63 -13.45 4.41 0.63
N ARG A 64 -13.07 3.91 1.79
CA ARG A 64 -11.68 3.52 2.09
C ARG A 64 -11.31 2.34 1.21
N ARG A 65 -10.04 2.28 0.81
CA ARG A 65 -9.55 1.27 -0.13
C ARG A 65 -8.26 0.61 0.31
N TRP A 66 -7.91 -0.44 -0.37
CA TRP A 66 -6.59 -1.04 -0.31
C TRP A 66 -5.73 -0.57 -1.46
N LEU A 67 -4.42 -0.58 -1.21
CA LEU A 67 -3.39 -0.51 -2.23
C LEU A 67 -2.49 -1.75 -2.10
N SER A 68 -2.45 -2.56 -3.14
CA SER A 68 -1.58 -3.75 -3.20
C SER A 68 -0.43 -3.50 -4.17
N LEU A 69 0.81 -3.58 -3.68
CA LEU A 69 2.03 -3.44 -4.47
C LEU A 69 2.60 -4.84 -4.70
N LEU A 70 2.49 -5.35 -5.90
CA LEU A 70 2.83 -6.73 -6.25
C LEU A 70 3.89 -6.76 -7.34
N GLY A 71 4.84 -7.69 -7.25
CA GLY A 71 5.89 -7.84 -8.28
C GLY A 71 7.22 -8.35 -7.73
N ALA A 72 8.22 -8.50 -8.58
CA ALA A 72 9.52 -9.06 -8.24
C ALA A 72 10.19 -8.36 -7.05
N SER A 73 11.14 -9.04 -6.42
CA SER A 73 12.01 -8.44 -5.40
C SER A 73 12.82 -7.29 -5.98
N GLY A 74 13.23 -6.34 -5.15
CA GLY A 74 14.12 -5.24 -5.54
C GLY A 74 13.44 -4.06 -6.24
N VAL A 75 12.16 -4.13 -6.63
CA VAL A 75 11.47 -3.04 -7.36
C VAL A 75 11.01 -1.88 -6.47
N GLY A 76 11.33 -1.88 -5.17
CA GLY A 76 11.11 -0.76 -4.25
C GLY A 76 9.78 -0.79 -3.48
N LYS A 77 9.01 -1.89 -3.49
CA LYS A 77 7.71 -2.00 -2.79
C LYS A 77 7.80 -1.69 -1.30
N THR A 78 8.69 -2.37 -0.58
CA THR A 78 8.91 -2.16 0.87
C THR A 78 9.35 -0.73 1.16
N HIS A 79 10.27 -0.17 0.35
CA HIS A 79 10.72 1.21 0.51
C HIS A 79 9.54 2.20 0.42
N LEU A 80 8.70 2.07 -0.59
CA LEU A 80 7.52 2.93 -0.75
C LEU A 80 6.48 2.72 0.35
N ALA A 81 6.34 1.49 0.85
CA ALA A 81 5.44 1.18 1.97
C ALA A 81 5.92 1.80 3.29
N GLU A 82 7.23 1.76 3.56
CA GLU A 82 7.85 2.44 4.71
C GLU A 82 7.74 3.96 4.60
N ALA A 83 8.05 4.53 3.42
CA ALA A 83 7.91 5.96 3.17
C ALA A 83 6.46 6.44 3.32
N ALA A 84 5.48 5.63 2.90
CA ALA A 84 4.06 5.93 3.11
C ALA A 84 3.69 5.96 4.61
N ARG A 85 4.21 5.02 5.42
CA ARG A 85 4.04 5.04 6.88
C ARG A 85 4.59 6.33 7.45
N ASP A 86 5.80 6.71 7.08
CA ASP A 86 6.51 7.88 7.63
C ASP A 86 5.77 9.16 7.28
N ALA A 87 5.39 9.36 6.01
CA ALA A 87 4.62 10.50 5.56
C ALA A 87 3.26 10.60 6.27
N LEU A 88 2.55 9.48 6.43
CA LEU A 88 1.27 9.44 7.12
C LEU A 88 1.42 9.75 8.62
N THR A 89 2.47 9.24 9.27
CA THR A 89 2.75 9.49 10.68
C THR A 89 3.10 10.95 10.93
N GLU A 90 3.88 11.56 10.03
CA GLU A 90 4.23 12.98 10.11
C GLU A 90 3.00 13.88 9.99
N VAL A 91 2.15 13.64 8.98
CA VAL A 91 0.97 14.49 8.70
C VAL A 91 -0.21 14.19 9.64
N ARG A 92 -0.30 12.97 10.15
CA ARG A 92 -1.41 12.50 11.01
C ARG A 92 -0.90 11.73 12.24
N PRO A 93 -0.11 12.33 13.12
CA PRO A 93 0.56 11.65 14.24
C PRO A 93 -0.40 10.99 15.25
N THR A 94 -1.66 11.41 15.28
CA THR A 94 -2.67 10.84 16.20
C THR A 94 -3.41 9.63 15.63
N LEU A 95 -3.22 9.31 14.34
CA LEU A 95 -3.89 8.14 13.76
C LEU A 95 -3.12 6.86 14.10
N PRO A 96 -3.82 5.76 14.44
CA PRO A 96 -3.21 4.44 14.61
C PRO A 96 -2.73 3.88 13.27
N ILE A 97 -1.51 4.21 12.88
CA ILE A 97 -0.87 3.74 11.64
C ILE A 97 0.13 2.67 12.05
N GLN A 98 0.03 1.49 11.44
CA GLN A 98 0.89 0.35 11.75
C GLN A 98 1.52 -0.22 10.48
N PHE A 99 2.85 -0.44 10.55
CA PHE A 99 3.62 -1.15 9.54
C PHE A 99 4.15 -2.44 10.15
N TRP A 100 3.86 -3.57 9.50
CA TRP A 100 4.31 -4.88 9.95
C TRP A 100 4.80 -5.72 8.78
N LYS A 101 6.01 -6.26 8.90
CA LYS A 101 6.44 -7.36 8.04
C LYS A 101 5.64 -8.60 8.41
N TRP A 102 5.01 -9.23 7.42
CA TRP A 102 4.14 -10.38 7.67
C TRP A 102 4.87 -11.51 8.39
N GLN A 103 6.14 -11.76 8.07
CA GLN A 103 6.98 -12.73 8.78
C GLN A 103 7.09 -12.47 10.29
N LYS A 104 7.11 -11.20 10.71
CA LYS A 104 7.12 -10.85 12.13
C LYS A 104 5.77 -11.17 12.80
N VAL A 105 4.67 -10.90 12.10
CA VAL A 105 3.32 -11.30 12.57
C VAL A 105 3.23 -12.80 12.71
N VAL A 106 3.70 -13.57 11.72
CA VAL A 106 3.77 -15.05 11.77
C VAL A 106 4.58 -15.53 12.97
N SER A 107 5.71 -14.88 13.27
CA SER A 107 6.52 -15.21 14.45
C SER A 107 5.76 -15.03 15.76
N MET A 108 4.97 -13.94 15.89
CA MET A 108 4.11 -13.70 17.06
C MET A 108 2.99 -14.74 17.17
N LEU A 109 2.37 -15.11 16.04
CA LEU A 109 1.35 -16.16 16.04
C LEU A 109 1.91 -17.52 16.47
N ARG A 110 3.12 -17.87 16.05
CA ARG A 110 3.82 -19.10 16.47
C ARG A 110 4.16 -19.11 17.97
N SER A 111 4.37 -17.93 18.57
CA SER A 111 4.53 -17.80 20.03
C SER A 111 3.20 -17.73 20.80
N GLY A 112 2.06 -17.85 20.12
CA GLY A 112 0.73 -17.92 20.74
C GLY A 112 -0.03 -16.60 20.83
N ASP A 113 0.51 -15.48 20.31
CA ASP A 113 -0.15 -14.17 20.34
C ASP A 113 -1.19 -14.01 19.21
N TRP A 114 -2.26 -14.76 19.29
CA TRP A 114 -3.36 -14.71 18.35
C TRP A 114 -4.24 -13.46 18.53
N ALA A 115 -4.22 -12.83 19.71
CA ALA A 115 -4.97 -11.61 19.98
C ALA A 115 -4.46 -10.44 19.11
N PHE A 116 -3.21 -10.50 18.68
CA PHE A 116 -2.62 -9.51 17.80
C PHE A 116 -3.35 -9.36 16.46
N ILE A 117 -3.90 -10.44 15.90
CA ILE A 117 -4.72 -10.38 14.68
C ILE A 117 -5.97 -9.52 14.90
N GLU A 118 -6.63 -9.67 16.04
CA GLU A 118 -7.81 -8.84 16.37
C GLU A 118 -7.44 -7.36 16.50
N TYR A 119 -6.31 -7.05 17.11
CA TYR A 119 -5.78 -5.69 17.18
C TYR A 119 -5.55 -5.11 15.78
N LEU A 120 -4.87 -5.82 14.89
CA LEU A 120 -4.63 -5.36 13.50
C LEU A 120 -5.93 -5.11 12.74
N VAL A 121 -6.94 -5.94 12.99
CA VAL A 121 -8.25 -5.82 12.33
C VAL A 121 -9.06 -4.67 12.90
N LYS A 122 -9.13 -4.50 14.22
CA LYS A 122 -10.11 -3.62 14.87
C LYS A 122 -9.56 -2.23 15.17
N GLU A 123 -8.34 -2.15 15.72
CA GLU A 123 -7.83 -0.93 16.34
C GLU A 123 -6.98 -0.09 15.39
N VAL A 124 -6.39 -0.69 14.35
CA VAL A 124 -5.50 0.00 13.43
C VAL A 124 -6.31 0.77 12.38
N TYR A 125 -6.05 2.07 12.24
CA TYR A 125 -6.71 2.91 11.22
C TYR A 125 -6.13 2.68 9.83
N VAL A 126 -4.79 2.75 9.68
CA VAL A 126 -4.06 2.38 8.46
C VAL A 126 -3.16 1.20 8.77
N LEU A 127 -3.37 0.08 8.10
CA LEU A 127 -2.51 -1.09 8.21
C LEU A 127 -1.66 -1.23 6.95
N ILE A 128 -0.35 -1.37 7.13
CA ILE A 128 0.60 -1.72 6.08
C ILE A 128 1.19 -3.08 6.43
N LEU A 129 0.91 -4.09 5.60
CA LEU A 129 1.47 -5.44 5.71
C LEU A 129 2.48 -5.65 4.60
N ASP A 130 3.74 -5.79 4.98
CA ASP A 130 4.85 -5.94 4.06
C ASP A 130 5.23 -7.41 3.88
N ASP A 131 5.51 -7.78 2.62
CA ASP A 131 6.07 -9.04 2.18
C ASP A 131 5.21 -10.28 2.55
N ILE A 132 3.90 -10.20 2.23
CA ILE A 132 3.02 -11.37 2.39
C ILE A 132 3.37 -12.47 1.37
N GLY A 133 3.36 -13.73 1.82
CA GLY A 133 3.62 -14.90 0.99
C GLY A 133 5.10 -15.24 0.81
N ALA A 134 6.00 -14.62 1.58
CA ALA A 134 7.42 -14.96 1.57
C ALA A 134 7.76 -16.15 2.50
N GLU A 135 6.78 -16.60 3.29
CA GLU A 135 6.94 -17.69 4.26
C GLU A 135 6.22 -18.97 3.84
N ASN A 136 6.69 -20.11 4.36
CA ASN A 136 5.93 -21.36 4.28
C ASN A 136 4.75 -21.30 5.25
N SER A 137 3.55 -21.04 4.72
CA SER A 137 2.36 -20.84 5.51
C SER A 137 1.69 -22.15 5.90
N SER A 138 1.58 -22.41 7.21
CA SER A 138 0.71 -23.48 7.71
C SER A 138 -0.78 -23.09 7.54
N PRO A 139 -1.72 -24.05 7.57
CA PRO A 139 -3.16 -23.74 7.49
C PRO A 139 -3.62 -22.71 8.53
N ALA A 140 -3.04 -22.74 9.74
CA ALA A 140 -3.35 -21.77 10.79
C ALA A 140 -2.90 -20.34 10.39
N ILE A 141 -1.71 -20.20 9.83
CA ILE A 141 -1.19 -18.89 9.36
C ILE A 141 -2.02 -18.36 8.19
N LEU A 142 -2.41 -19.22 7.24
CA LEU A 142 -3.32 -18.85 6.15
C LEU A 142 -4.68 -18.42 6.68
N SER A 143 -5.20 -19.09 7.70
CA SER A 143 -6.46 -18.69 8.36
C SER A 143 -6.33 -17.32 9.02
N ALA A 144 -5.20 -17.02 9.68
CA ALA A 144 -4.94 -15.72 10.27
C ALA A 144 -4.86 -14.62 9.18
N LEU A 145 -4.16 -14.87 8.07
CA LEU A 145 -4.08 -13.93 6.95
C LEU A 145 -5.46 -13.68 6.36
N ASN A 146 -6.26 -14.73 6.12
CA ASN A 146 -7.65 -14.60 5.66
C ASN A 146 -8.49 -13.74 6.62
N ARG A 147 -8.33 -13.92 7.95
CA ARG A 147 -9.02 -13.13 8.96
C ARG A 147 -8.65 -11.65 8.90
N VAL A 148 -7.36 -11.33 8.72
CA VAL A 148 -6.91 -9.93 8.51
C VAL A 148 -7.52 -9.38 7.23
N VAL A 149 -7.42 -10.10 6.13
CA VAL A 149 -7.91 -9.70 4.80
C VAL A 149 -9.42 -9.45 4.84
N ASP A 150 -10.22 -10.36 5.40
CA ASP A 150 -11.67 -10.19 5.50
C ASP A 150 -12.06 -9.06 6.48
N GLY A 151 -11.41 -8.98 7.63
CA GLY A 151 -11.71 -7.98 8.65
C GLY A 151 -11.24 -6.56 8.30
N ARG A 152 -10.37 -6.42 7.30
CA ARG A 152 -9.87 -5.13 6.80
C ARG A 152 -10.63 -4.60 5.59
N LEU A 153 -11.59 -5.32 5.02
CA LEU A 153 -12.43 -4.80 3.94
C LEU A 153 -13.09 -3.48 4.34
N GLY A 154 -13.01 -2.48 3.46
CA GLY A 154 -13.51 -1.14 3.74
C GLY A 154 -12.68 -0.32 4.75
N LYS A 155 -11.45 -0.74 5.05
CA LYS A 155 -10.47 -0.02 5.88
C LYS A 155 -9.21 0.30 5.06
N TRP A 156 -8.50 1.36 5.44
CA TRP A 156 -7.24 1.71 4.80
C TRP A 156 -6.20 0.61 5.02
N THR A 157 -5.77 -0.01 3.94
CA THR A 157 -4.80 -1.11 4.01
C THR A 157 -3.86 -1.05 2.82
N MET A 158 -2.57 -1.18 3.07
CA MET A 158 -1.56 -1.38 2.04
C MET A 158 -0.95 -2.76 2.23
N LEU A 159 -0.75 -3.46 1.12
CA LEU A 159 -0.11 -4.79 1.10
C LEU A 159 1.05 -4.77 0.12
N THR A 160 2.14 -5.43 0.47
CA THR A 160 3.20 -5.74 -0.50
C THR A 160 3.40 -7.25 -0.62
N SER A 161 3.77 -7.72 -1.80
CA SER A 161 4.12 -9.12 -2.04
C SER A 161 5.06 -9.28 -3.22
N ASN A 162 5.91 -10.29 -3.17
CA ASN A 162 6.69 -10.73 -4.31
C ASN A 162 5.87 -11.63 -5.26
N LEU A 163 4.68 -12.02 -4.86
CA LEU A 163 3.75 -12.81 -5.65
C LEU A 163 2.86 -11.90 -6.51
N LEU A 164 2.65 -12.27 -7.76
CA LEU A 164 1.59 -11.69 -8.58
C LEU A 164 0.22 -12.27 -8.17
N PRO A 165 -0.91 -11.61 -8.53
CA PRO A 165 -2.24 -12.03 -8.07
C PRO A 165 -2.59 -13.49 -8.36
N LYS A 166 -2.16 -14.02 -9.52
CA LYS A 166 -2.33 -15.43 -9.87
C LYS A 166 -1.63 -16.33 -8.85
N HIS A 167 -0.38 -16.03 -8.53
CA HIS A 167 0.41 -16.81 -7.59
C HIS A 167 -0.11 -16.68 -6.15
N ILE A 168 -0.65 -15.52 -5.76
CA ILE A 168 -1.34 -15.35 -4.47
C ILE A 168 -2.51 -16.33 -4.38
N GLY A 169 -3.32 -16.45 -5.44
CA GLY A 169 -4.44 -17.38 -5.47
C GLY A 169 -4.02 -18.85 -5.40
N GLU A 170 -2.92 -19.20 -6.05
CA GLU A 170 -2.41 -20.58 -6.13
C GLU A 170 -1.62 -21.00 -4.87
N GLN A 171 -0.80 -20.10 -4.31
CA GLN A 171 0.15 -20.41 -3.23
C GLN A 171 -0.38 -20.05 -1.84
N LEU A 172 -1.26 -19.07 -1.73
CA LEU A 172 -1.86 -18.68 -0.46
C LEU A 172 -3.32 -19.11 -0.38
N ASP A 173 -4.23 -18.36 -1.01
CA ASP A 173 -5.67 -18.65 -1.01
C ASP A 173 -6.35 -17.82 -2.12
N ALA A 174 -7.21 -18.48 -2.92
CA ALA A 174 -7.99 -17.81 -3.96
C ALA A 174 -8.91 -16.71 -3.41
N ARG A 175 -9.36 -16.83 -2.15
CA ARG A 175 -10.15 -15.79 -1.48
C ARG A 175 -9.33 -14.53 -1.25
N ILE A 176 -8.04 -14.65 -0.85
CA ILE A 176 -7.14 -13.50 -0.69
C ILE A 176 -7.00 -12.78 -2.03
N ALA A 177 -6.66 -13.51 -3.10
CA ALA A 177 -6.53 -12.93 -4.44
C ALA A 177 -7.82 -12.20 -4.87
N SER A 178 -9.00 -12.79 -4.64
CA SER A 178 -10.28 -12.16 -4.94
C SER A 178 -10.51 -10.84 -4.17
N ARG A 179 -10.05 -10.75 -2.90
CA ARG A 179 -10.21 -9.54 -2.08
C ARG A 179 -9.37 -8.38 -2.58
N LEU A 180 -8.19 -8.64 -3.18
CA LEU A 180 -7.33 -7.58 -3.72
C LEU A 180 -8.05 -6.73 -4.77
N TYR A 181 -8.95 -7.32 -5.55
CA TYR A 181 -9.69 -6.64 -6.61
C TYR A 181 -11.09 -6.17 -6.19
N ARG A 182 -11.46 -6.31 -4.92
CA ARG A 182 -12.83 -6.03 -4.49
C ARG A 182 -13.08 -4.52 -4.32
N GLY A 183 -14.19 -4.05 -4.88
CA GLY A 183 -14.63 -2.65 -4.74
C GLY A 183 -13.63 -1.68 -5.37
N ASN A 184 -13.20 -0.69 -4.60
CA ASN A 184 -12.27 0.36 -5.04
C ASN A 184 -10.80 0.03 -4.70
N ASN A 185 -10.48 -1.23 -4.42
CA ASN A 185 -9.11 -1.65 -4.16
C ASN A 185 -8.26 -1.49 -5.42
N VAL A 186 -7.03 -1.04 -5.27
CA VAL A 186 -6.07 -0.84 -6.34
C VAL A 186 -4.97 -1.89 -6.24
N VAL A 187 -4.70 -2.56 -7.35
CA VAL A 187 -3.61 -3.51 -7.48
C VAL A 187 -2.59 -2.95 -8.46
N CYS A 188 -1.46 -2.53 -7.93
CA CYS A 188 -0.31 -2.10 -8.72
C CYS A 188 0.62 -3.30 -8.92
N GLN A 189 0.80 -3.72 -10.18
CA GLN A 189 1.66 -4.84 -10.54
C GLN A 189 2.91 -4.31 -11.23
N VAL A 190 4.07 -4.73 -10.74
CA VAL A 190 5.38 -4.45 -11.34
C VAL A 190 5.94 -5.78 -11.86
N LYS A 191 5.94 -5.97 -13.17
CA LYS A 191 6.28 -7.23 -13.83
C LYS A 191 7.63 -7.19 -14.54
N ASP A 192 7.87 -6.09 -15.24
CA ASP A 192 8.98 -5.96 -16.20
C ASP A 192 10.06 -4.99 -15.69
N ALA A 193 9.82 -4.30 -14.57
CA ALA A 193 10.82 -3.41 -13.99
C ALA A 193 12.02 -4.21 -13.45
N PRO A 194 13.24 -3.76 -13.73
CA PRO A 194 14.45 -4.35 -13.16
C PRO A 194 14.54 -4.11 -11.64
N ASP A 195 15.50 -4.79 -11.01
CA ASP A 195 15.82 -4.52 -9.61
C ASP A 195 16.25 -3.07 -9.42
N TYR A 196 15.47 -2.32 -8.66
CA TYR A 196 15.66 -0.88 -8.43
C TYR A 196 17.01 -0.56 -7.77
N CYS A 197 17.46 -1.39 -6.83
CA CYS A 197 18.71 -1.17 -6.14
C CYS A 197 19.90 -1.38 -7.10
N PHE A 198 19.82 -2.40 -7.95
CA PHE A 198 20.85 -2.69 -8.95
C PHE A 198 20.94 -1.59 -10.02
N GLU A 199 19.80 -1.17 -10.59
CA GLU A 199 19.75 -0.09 -11.57
C GLU A 199 20.27 1.24 -11.01
N ARG A 200 19.92 1.56 -9.78
CA ARG A 200 20.42 2.76 -9.09
C ARG A 200 21.93 2.71 -8.88
N TYR A 201 22.47 1.52 -8.57
CA TYR A 201 23.91 1.32 -8.46
C TYR A 201 24.60 1.55 -9.81
N MET A 202 24.13 0.91 -10.88
CA MET A 202 24.72 1.03 -12.25
C MET A 202 24.72 2.48 -12.73
N ARG A 203 23.62 3.20 -12.59
CA ARG A 203 23.52 4.63 -12.95
C ARG A 203 24.48 5.54 -12.16
N ARG A 204 24.86 5.15 -10.94
CA ARG A 204 25.86 5.90 -10.15
C ARG A 204 27.28 5.67 -10.68
N GLU A 205 27.59 4.46 -11.10
CA GLU A 205 28.90 4.13 -11.67
C GLU A 205 29.10 4.80 -13.05
N GLU A 206 28.06 4.87 -13.88
CA GLU A 206 28.10 5.56 -15.18
C GLU A 206 28.31 7.09 -15.07
N ARG A 207 28.01 7.68 -13.92
CA ARG A 207 28.21 9.13 -13.65
C ARG A 207 29.55 9.46 -12.99
N ARG A 208 30.38 8.47 -12.70
CA ARG A 208 31.75 8.64 -12.16
C ARG A 208 32.80 8.59 -13.24
#